data_57229f8ef17272b787a27035b21cad86
#
_entry.id   57229f8ef17272b787a27035b21cad86
#
_cell.length_a   1.000
_cell.length_b   1.000
_cell.length_c   1.000
_cell.angle_alpha   90.00
_cell.angle_beta   90.00
_cell.angle_gamma   90.00
#
_symmetry.space_group_name_H-M   'P 1'
#
loop_
_entity.id
_entity.type
_entity.pdbx_description
1 polymer ?
#
loop_
_entity_poly.entity_id
_entity_poly.type
_entity_poly.pdbx_seq_one_letter_code
_entity_poly.pdbx_strand_id
1 'polypeptide(L)'
;DTPDTETVWEMVSEAYIYAFPLVLTDATKTLSTNTDGTMTGRAPINQFNHAKKLADASFRTVVTPNVDTVYSQAWLDISTEPMVYVLPETDRFCNVQLLDAWTNTAAVLDKAGAYAIALPGWEGELPDGVTRVDVPTATMWSITRTVLSGNEDLPNVYAIQEQMQLLPLSAYVQGGEYAAPQGAYKEENDFVPVNKVLSMTPAEFFNTANALMQVNPPADADKELLKKLSAINVGAGKTFDAALLGEGAAERWTQMLQGLRATLAADGAKYAQKLGQWVYYGKPIGDFGTEYTY
;
A
#
# COMPACT_ATOMS: atom_id res chain seq x y z
N ASP A 1 -18.88 3.63 -30.37
CA ASP A 1 -17.84 3.41 -31.38
C ASP A 1 -16.59 2.90 -30.66
N THR A 2 -15.99 1.83 -31.19
CA THR A 2 -14.72 1.31 -30.67
C THR A 2 -13.61 2.29 -31.01
N PRO A 3 -12.77 2.71 -30.04
CA PRO A 3 -11.64 3.60 -30.33
C PRO A 3 -10.69 2.99 -31.37
N ASP A 4 -10.03 3.83 -32.15
CA ASP A 4 -8.95 3.36 -33.01
C ASP A 4 -7.72 2.92 -32.20
N THR A 5 -6.81 2.19 -32.82
CA THR A 5 -5.67 1.56 -32.13
C THR A 5 -4.74 2.59 -31.45
N GLU A 6 -4.54 3.78 -32.02
CA GLU A 6 -3.72 4.81 -31.37
C GLU A 6 -4.40 5.36 -30.12
N THR A 7 -5.67 5.67 -30.20
CA THR A 7 -6.48 6.09 -29.04
C THR A 7 -6.51 5.02 -27.95
N VAL A 8 -6.59 3.72 -28.32
CA VAL A 8 -6.49 2.62 -27.35
C VAL A 8 -5.15 2.66 -26.62
N TRP A 9 -4.02 2.84 -27.31
CA TRP A 9 -2.70 2.87 -26.69
C TRP A 9 -2.47 4.09 -25.79
N GLU A 10 -3.04 5.25 -26.15
CA GLU A 10 -3.04 6.42 -25.24
C GLU A 10 -3.79 6.10 -23.95
N MET A 11 -4.98 5.49 -24.04
CA MET A 11 -5.74 5.06 -22.87
C MET A 11 -5.02 4.00 -22.06
N VAL A 12 -4.36 3.04 -22.71
CA VAL A 12 -3.56 1.98 -22.07
C VAL A 12 -2.41 2.57 -21.27
N SER A 13 -1.69 3.55 -21.82
CA SER A 13 -0.62 4.25 -21.12
C SER A 13 -1.11 4.97 -19.87
N GLU A 14 -2.20 5.72 -20.00
CA GLU A 14 -2.84 6.43 -18.89
C GLU A 14 -3.37 5.45 -17.83
N ALA A 15 -4.02 4.38 -18.25
CA ALA A 15 -4.53 3.33 -17.37
C ALA A 15 -3.41 2.61 -16.61
N TYR A 16 -2.27 2.40 -17.25
CA TYR A 16 -1.11 1.78 -16.60
C TYR A 16 -0.55 2.68 -15.49
N ILE A 17 -0.32 3.97 -15.78
CA ILE A 17 0.13 4.94 -14.78
C ILE A 17 -0.84 4.98 -13.60
N TYR A 18 -2.14 5.07 -13.89
CA TYR A 18 -3.19 5.14 -12.89
C TYR A 18 -3.22 3.90 -11.97
N ALA A 19 -3.18 2.70 -12.54
CA ALA A 19 -3.34 1.46 -11.80
C ALA A 19 -2.02 0.92 -11.21
N PHE A 20 -0.88 1.44 -11.63
CA PHE A 20 0.44 0.94 -11.20
C PHE A 20 0.62 0.93 -9.67
N PRO A 21 0.27 2.00 -8.92
CA PRO A 21 0.38 1.98 -7.46
C PRO A 21 -0.43 0.85 -6.83
N LEU A 22 -1.65 0.62 -7.28
CA LEU A 22 -2.54 -0.43 -6.76
C LEU A 22 -1.94 -1.83 -6.99
N VAL A 23 -1.48 -2.11 -8.21
CA VAL A 23 -0.92 -3.42 -8.58
C VAL A 23 0.43 -3.65 -7.88
N LEU A 24 1.27 -2.62 -7.77
CA LEU A 24 2.55 -2.71 -7.06
C LEU A 24 2.35 -2.90 -5.56
N THR A 25 1.36 -2.24 -4.97
CA THR A 25 1.00 -2.39 -3.55
C THR A 25 0.54 -3.82 -3.27
N ASP A 26 -0.28 -4.41 -4.12
CA ASP A 26 -0.71 -5.80 -3.97
C ASP A 26 0.46 -6.79 -4.11
N ALA A 27 1.35 -6.59 -5.08
CA ALA A 27 2.57 -7.39 -5.20
C ALA A 27 3.49 -7.26 -3.97
N THR A 28 3.59 -6.05 -3.41
CA THR A 28 4.38 -5.79 -2.19
C THR A 28 3.75 -6.46 -0.97
N LYS A 29 2.43 -6.38 -0.83
CA LYS A 29 1.67 -7.10 0.20
C LYS A 29 1.90 -8.61 0.07
N THR A 30 1.78 -9.15 -1.13
CA THR A 30 1.95 -10.58 -1.42
C THR A 30 3.32 -11.08 -0.94
N LEU A 31 4.40 -10.36 -1.26
CA LEU A 31 5.73 -10.70 -0.75
C LEU A 31 5.82 -10.56 0.78
N SER A 32 5.33 -9.44 1.31
CA SER A 32 5.49 -9.10 2.74
C SER A 32 4.70 -10.02 3.68
N THR A 33 3.64 -10.65 3.16
CA THR A 33 2.82 -11.61 3.93
C THR A 33 3.13 -13.07 3.58
N ASN A 34 4.05 -13.32 2.66
CA ASN A 34 4.47 -14.66 2.25
C ASN A 34 5.47 -15.25 3.26
N THR A 35 4.96 -15.81 4.35
CA THR A 35 5.77 -16.34 5.43
C THR A 35 5.03 -17.44 6.20
N ASP A 36 5.77 -18.42 6.68
CA ASP A 36 5.32 -19.42 7.65
C ASP A 36 5.64 -19.02 9.12
N GLY A 37 6.05 -17.75 9.32
CA GLY A 37 6.45 -17.23 10.63
C GLY A 37 7.96 -17.37 10.93
N THR A 38 8.73 -18.02 10.09
CA THR A 38 10.19 -18.19 10.29
C THR A 38 11.02 -17.11 9.59
N MET A 39 10.41 -16.38 8.65
CA MET A 39 11.12 -15.39 7.80
C MET A 39 11.20 -14.03 8.49
N THR A 40 12.40 -13.49 8.59
CA THR A 40 12.62 -12.13 9.11
C THR A 40 12.10 -11.09 8.12
N GLY A 41 11.43 -10.05 8.63
CA GLY A 41 10.95 -8.93 7.82
C GLY A 41 9.60 -9.18 7.17
N ARG A 42 8.94 -10.29 7.47
CA ARG A 42 7.60 -10.64 6.98
C ARG A 42 6.68 -11.03 8.13
N ALA A 43 5.40 -10.77 7.98
CA ALA A 43 4.37 -11.24 8.90
C ALA A 43 3.10 -11.60 8.13
N PRO A 44 2.30 -12.57 8.61
CA PRO A 44 1.01 -12.86 7.99
C PRO A 44 0.10 -11.62 7.99
N ILE A 45 -0.94 -11.64 7.15
CA ILE A 45 -1.96 -10.59 7.14
C ILE A 45 -2.52 -10.34 8.55
N ASN A 46 -2.82 -9.09 8.88
CA ASN A 46 -3.33 -8.67 10.18
C ASN A 46 -2.40 -8.97 11.38
N GLN A 47 -1.10 -9.05 11.13
CA GLN A 47 -0.09 -9.28 12.15
C GLN A 47 1.10 -8.33 11.97
N PHE A 48 1.74 -7.97 13.10
CA PHE A 48 2.92 -7.12 13.06
C PHE A 48 4.18 -7.84 12.61
N ASN A 49 4.93 -7.18 11.74
CA ASN A 49 6.36 -7.37 11.58
C ASN A 49 7.08 -6.24 12.35
N HIS A 50 7.65 -6.56 13.49
CA HIS A 50 8.44 -5.62 14.28
C HIS A 50 9.91 -5.69 13.88
N ALA A 51 10.44 -4.62 13.28
CA ALA A 51 11.86 -4.49 13.07
C ALA A 51 12.60 -4.44 14.42
N LYS A 52 13.72 -5.13 14.53
CA LYS A 52 14.50 -5.26 15.77
C LYS A 52 15.81 -4.47 15.73
N LYS A 53 16.08 -3.74 14.66
CA LYS A 53 17.23 -2.86 14.49
C LYS A 53 16.94 -1.78 13.47
N LEU A 54 17.75 -0.74 13.47
CA LEU A 54 17.78 0.23 12.37
C LEU A 54 18.34 -0.40 11.10
N ALA A 55 18.01 0.20 9.95
CA ALA A 55 18.66 -0.15 8.71
C ALA A 55 20.16 0.19 8.79
N ASP A 56 20.99 -0.71 8.33
CA ASP A 56 22.43 -0.55 8.22
C ASP A 56 22.90 -0.67 6.75
N ALA A 57 24.19 -0.56 6.52
CA ALA A 57 24.77 -0.61 5.17
C ALA A 57 24.52 -1.94 4.41
N SER A 58 24.06 -3.00 5.07
CA SER A 58 23.68 -4.26 4.46
C SER A 58 22.23 -4.25 3.93
N PHE A 59 21.40 -3.31 4.38
CA PHE A 59 20.01 -3.20 3.96
C PHE A 59 19.91 -2.71 2.51
N ARG A 60 19.29 -3.51 1.65
CA ARG A 60 19.22 -3.27 0.19
C ARG A 60 17.79 -3.21 -0.36
N THR A 61 16.79 -3.27 0.52
CA THR A 61 15.39 -3.38 0.09
C THR A 61 14.84 -2.07 -0.45
N VAL A 62 15.32 -0.94 0.08
CA VAL A 62 14.96 0.41 -0.39
C VAL A 62 16.22 1.27 -0.59
N VAL A 63 16.11 2.33 -1.40
CA VAL A 63 17.23 3.18 -1.80
C VAL A 63 17.73 4.05 -0.64
N THR A 64 16.82 4.61 0.15
CA THR A 64 17.10 5.54 1.25
C THR A 64 16.35 5.12 2.51
N PRO A 65 16.85 4.08 3.23
CA PRO A 65 16.20 3.63 4.44
C PRO A 65 16.28 4.70 5.54
N ASN A 66 15.24 4.77 6.38
CA ASN A 66 15.24 5.59 7.58
C ASN A 66 16.20 4.99 8.63
N VAL A 67 16.97 5.83 9.26
CA VAL A 67 17.98 5.44 10.28
C VAL A 67 17.70 6.04 11.67
N ASP A 68 16.55 6.69 11.85
CA ASP A 68 16.18 7.38 13.09
C ASP A 68 15.04 6.68 13.84
N THR A 69 14.26 5.85 13.15
CA THR A 69 13.12 5.15 13.74
C THR A 69 13.16 3.65 13.46
N VAL A 70 12.65 2.88 14.40
CA VAL A 70 12.41 1.45 14.25
C VAL A 70 10.97 1.25 13.80
N TYR A 71 10.76 0.38 12.82
CA TYR A 71 9.45 0.17 12.22
C TYR A 71 8.71 -1.01 12.82
N SER A 72 7.41 -0.83 13.00
CA SER A 72 6.44 -1.92 13.17
C SER A 72 5.44 -1.82 12.03
N GLN A 73 5.40 -2.81 11.17
CA GLN A 73 4.57 -2.79 9.97
C GLN A 73 3.53 -3.91 10.03
N ALA A 74 2.37 -3.66 9.46
CA ALA A 74 1.36 -4.69 9.27
C ALA A 74 0.58 -4.40 7.97
N TRP A 75 0.27 -5.47 7.25
CA TRP A 75 -0.70 -5.44 6.17
C TRP A 75 -2.05 -5.85 6.73
N LEU A 76 -3.06 -5.03 6.50
CA LEU A 76 -4.40 -5.25 7.02
C LEU A 76 -5.35 -5.67 5.91
N ASP A 77 -6.22 -6.60 6.24
CA ASP A 77 -7.45 -6.89 5.51
C ASP A 77 -8.61 -6.67 6.47
N ILE A 78 -9.39 -5.62 6.18
CA ILE A 78 -10.56 -5.22 6.97
C ILE A 78 -11.87 -5.48 6.23
N SER A 79 -11.86 -6.34 5.22
CA SER A 79 -13.03 -6.65 4.40
C SER A 79 -14.14 -7.35 5.16
N THR A 80 -13.79 -8.10 6.20
CA THR A 80 -14.74 -8.89 7.00
C THR A 80 -15.24 -8.13 8.22
N GLU A 81 -14.33 -7.50 8.96
CA GLU A 81 -14.60 -6.72 10.16
C GLU A 81 -13.48 -5.70 10.40
N PRO A 82 -13.71 -4.65 11.21
CA PRO A 82 -12.68 -3.73 11.61
C PRO A 82 -11.54 -4.41 12.35
N MET A 83 -10.31 -3.94 12.13
CA MET A 83 -9.16 -4.28 12.96
C MET A 83 -8.94 -3.21 14.02
N VAL A 84 -8.79 -3.63 15.27
CA VAL A 84 -8.45 -2.73 16.38
C VAL A 84 -6.93 -2.65 16.50
N TYR A 85 -6.41 -1.45 16.31
CA TYR A 85 -5.00 -1.12 16.51
C TYR A 85 -4.85 -0.44 17.87
N VAL A 86 -4.06 -1.03 18.77
CA VAL A 86 -3.75 -0.41 20.07
C VAL A 86 -2.35 0.18 20.01
N LEU A 87 -2.27 1.51 20.13
CA LEU A 87 -1.03 2.26 20.23
C LEU A 87 -0.77 2.59 21.71
N PRO A 88 0.33 2.09 22.30
CA PRO A 88 0.60 2.27 23.72
C PRO A 88 1.02 3.70 24.06
N GLU A 89 0.88 4.08 25.33
CA GLU A 89 1.45 5.31 25.87
C GLU A 89 2.99 5.26 25.80
N THR A 90 3.58 6.36 25.36
CA THR A 90 5.03 6.53 25.33
C THR A 90 5.38 8.01 25.38
N ASP A 91 6.54 8.33 25.94
CA ASP A 91 7.11 9.69 26.03
C ASP A 91 7.92 10.10 24.79
N ARG A 92 8.03 9.22 23.80
CA ARG A 92 8.79 9.46 22.56
C ARG A 92 7.88 9.55 21.35
N PHE A 93 8.42 10.07 20.27
CA PHE A 93 7.71 10.06 18.98
C PHE A 93 7.40 8.63 18.56
N CYS A 94 6.13 8.35 18.45
CA CYS A 94 5.59 7.09 17.96
C CYS A 94 4.31 7.41 17.19
N ASN A 95 4.29 7.14 15.89
CA ASN A 95 3.10 7.35 15.08
C ASN A 95 2.84 6.20 14.13
N VAL A 96 1.58 6.05 13.75
CA VAL A 96 1.11 5.06 12.76
C VAL A 96 0.64 5.81 11.54
N GLN A 97 1.24 5.55 10.41
CA GLN A 97 0.72 5.96 9.10
C GLN A 97 -0.07 4.79 8.51
N LEU A 98 -1.33 5.05 8.16
CA LEU A 98 -2.20 4.11 7.46
C LEU A 98 -2.25 4.51 5.99
N LEU A 99 -1.68 3.68 5.14
CA LEU A 99 -1.72 3.83 3.68
C LEU A 99 -2.85 2.97 3.11
N ASP A 100 -3.64 3.54 2.21
CA ASP A 100 -4.63 2.79 1.46
C ASP A 100 -3.98 1.91 0.37
N ALA A 101 -4.78 1.11 -0.32
CA ALA A 101 -4.30 0.23 -1.39
C ALA A 101 -3.70 1.00 -2.59
N TRP A 102 -3.97 2.29 -2.72
CA TRP A 102 -3.45 3.20 -3.74
C TRP A 102 -2.24 4.02 -3.27
N THR A 103 -1.74 3.74 -2.05
CA THR A 103 -0.63 4.43 -1.37
C THR A 103 -0.91 5.85 -0.89
N ASN A 104 -2.17 6.29 -0.88
CA ASN A 104 -2.50 7.53 -0.19
C ASN A 104 -2.45 7.33 1.34
N THR A 105 -2.06 8.37 2.06
CA THR A 105 -2.15 8.39 3.52
C THR A 105 -3.60 8.62 3.93
N ALA A 106 -4.28 7.55 4.32
CA ALA A 106 -5.69 7.61 4.74
C ALA A 106 -5.85 8.19 6.14
N ALA A 107 -4.92 7.88 7.05
CA ALA A 107 -4.92 8.40 8.41
C ALA A 107 -3.51 8.36 9.03
N VAL A 108 -3.31 9.19 10.05
CA VAL A 108 -2.14 9.16 10.94
C VAL A 108 -2.63 9.11 12.38
N LEU A 109 -2.16 8.11 13.14
CA LEU A 109 -2.46 7.98 14.57
C LEU A 109 -1.20 8.38 15.33
N ASP A 110 -1.27 9.45 16.09
CA ASP A 110 -0.14 10.07 16.81
C ASP A 110 -0.34 10.12 18.33
N LYS A 111 -1.44 9.56 18.82
CA LYS A 111 -1.79 9.48 20.24
C LYS A 111 -2.01 8.04 20.65
N ALA A 112 -1.64 7.73 21.89
CA ALA A 112 -1.99 6.45 22.48
C ALA A 112 -3.50 6.23 22.52
N GLY A 113 -3.93 5.00 22.32
CA GLY A 113 -5.35 4.64 22.31
C GLY A 113 -5.63 3.37 21.50
N ALA A 114 -6.89 2.97 21.53
CA ALA A 114 -7.42 1.90 20.69
C ALA A 114 -8.21 2.50 19.53
N TYR A 115 -7.89 2.05 18.32
CA TYR A 115 -8.45 2.58 17.08
C TYR A 115 -9.03 1.45 16.24
N ALA A 116 -10.33 1.51 15.96
CA ALA A 116 -10.98 0.59 15.04
C ALA A 116 -10.84 1.11 13.61
N ILE A 117 -9.99 0.44 12.83
CA ILE A 117 -9.79 0.73 11.41
C ILE A 117 -10.92 0.05 10.65
N ALA A 118 -11.80 0.83 10.03
CA ALA A 118 -13.05 0.35 9.46
C ALA A 118 -13.29 0.92 8.05
N LEU A 119 -14.06 0.20 7.26
CA LEU A 119 -14.63 0.75 6.02
C LEU A 119 -15.79 1.70 6.35
N PRO A 120 -16.03 2.76 5.57
CA PRO A 120 -17.11 3.74 5.85
C PRO A 120 -18.50 3.11 5.95
N GLY A 121 -18.77 2.03 5.21
CA GLY A 121 -20.03 1.31 5.22
C GLY A 121 -20.22 0.32 6.37
N TRP A 122 -19.25 0.21 7.29
CA TRP A 122 -19.42 -0.65 8.47
C TRP A 122 -20.34 0.02 9.51
N GLU A 123 -21.42 -0.67 9.92
CA GLU A 123 -22.48 -0.13 10.78
C GLU A 123 -22.51 -0.74 12.19
N GLY A 124 -21.47 -1.49 12.58
CA GLY A 124 -21.41 -2.09 13.92
C GLY A 124 -21.14 -1.08 15.03
N GLU A 125 -21.32 -1.52 16.29
CA GLU A 125 -21.03 -0.74 17.48
C GLU A 125 -19.59 -0.97 17.95
N LEU A 126 -18.96 0.09 18.45
CA LEU A 126 -17.64 0.04 19.06
C LEU A 126 -17.75 0.04 20.59
N PRO A 127 -16.87 -0.69 21.30
CA PRO A 127 -16.80 -0.60 22.74
C PRO A 127 -16.29 0.77 23.20
N ASP A 128 -16.61 1.12 24.44
CA ASP A 128 -16.17 2.36 25.06
C ASP A 128 -14.64 2.50 24.99
N GLY A 129 -14.18 3.70 24.66
CA GLY A 129 -12.74 4.01 24.57
C GLY A 129 -12.07 3.60 23.24
N VAL A 130 -12.78 3.01 22.31
CA VAL A 130 -12.28 2.72 20.96
C VAL A 130 -12.70 3.84 20.00
N THR A 131 -11.72 4.44 19.35
CA THR A 131 -11.93 5.49 18.36
C THR A 131 -12.08 4.88 16.96
N ARG A 132 -13.14 5.23 16.24
CA ARG A 132 -13.34 4.84 14.85
C ARG A 132 -12.41 5.62 13.91
N VAL A 133 -11.79 4.91 12.99
CA VAL A 133 -10.99 5.48 11.90
C VAL A 133 -11.47 4.89 10.58
N ASP A 134 -12.22 5.69 9.82
CA ASP A 134 -12.67 5.28 8.49
C ASP A 134 -11.55 5.40 7.47
N VAL A 135 -11.36 4.33 6.69
CA VAL A 135 -10.34 4.24 5.64
C VAL A 135 -10.96 3.75 4.33
N PRO A 136 -10.48 4.21 3.16
CA PRO A 136 -11.22 4.05 1.90
C PRO A 136 -11.14 2.66 1.28
N THR A 137 -10.18 1.81 1.69
CA THR A 137 -9.93 0.51 1.04
C THR A 137 -9.87 -0.62 2.06
N ALA A 138 -10.23 -1.83 1.63
CA ALA A 138 -10.18 -3.02 2.48
C ALA A 138 -8.74 -3.49 2.76
N THR A 139 -7.83 -3.26 1.83
CA THR A 139 -6.40 -3.49 2.03
C THR A 139 -5.75 -2.21 2.52
N MET A 140 -5.05 -2.30 3.66
CA MET A 140 -4.31 -1.18 4.25
C MET A 140 -2.88 -1.61 4.56
N TRP A 141 -1.95 -0.67 4.47
CA TRP A 141 -0.59 -0.84 4.94
C TRP A 141 -0.34 0.08 6.13
N SER A 142 -0.10 -0.52 7.29
CA SER A 142 0.22 0.19 8.51
C SER A 142 1.73 0.28 8.70
N ILE A 143 2.25 1.48 8.87
CA ILE A 143 3.67 1.75 9.15
C ILE A 143 3.77 2.54 10.43
N THR A 144 4.19 1.89 11.51
CA THR A 144 4.48 2.56 12.78
C THR A 144 5.95 2.89 12.86
N ARG A 145 6.26 4.12 13.23
CA ARG A 145 7.61 4.63 13.43
C ARG A 145 7.81 4.99 14.89
N THR A 146 8.77 4.33 15.54
CA THR A 146 9.15 4.61 16.93
C THR A 146 10.58 5.15 16.94
N VAL A 147 10.79 6.36 17.46
CA VAL A 147 12.11 6.98 17.50
C VAL A 147 13.05 6.21 18.41
N LEU A 148 14.30 6.08 17.99
CA LEU A 148 15.37 5.37 18.70
C LEU A 148 16.53 6.33 18.98
N SER A 149 17.00 6.37 20.24
CA SER A 149 18.15 7.18 20.67
C SER A 149 19.46 6.37 20.72
N GLY A 150 19.73 5.64 19.63
CA GLY A 150 20.91 4.76 19.52
C GLY A 150 20.64 3.32 19.94
N ASN A 151 21.60 2.43 19.67
CA ASN A 151 21.40 0.99 19.83
C ASN A 151 21.13 0.56 21.29
N GLU A 152 21.63 1.30 22.27
CA GLU A 152 21.42 1.04 23.69
C GLU A 152 19.95 1.24 24.11
N ASP A 153 19.19 2.01 23.33
CA ASP A 153 17.76 2.27 23.57
C ASP A 153 16.82 1.20 22.96
N LEU A 154 17.35 0.26 22.21
CA LEU A 154 16.54 -0.81 21.60
C LEU A 154 15.63 -1.56 22.57
N PRO A 155 16.05 -1.92 23.82
CA PRO A 155 15.17 -2.57 24.77
C PRO A 155 13.91 -1.76 25.10
N ASN A 156 14.00 -0.44 25.15
CA ASN A 156 12.85 0.43 25.41
C ASN A 156 11.88 0.44 24.20
N VAL A 157 12.42 0.41 22.97
CA VAL A 157 11.58 0.28 21.76
C VAL A 157 10.88 -1.07 21.72
N TYR A 158 11.56 -2.17 22.12
CA TYR A 158 10.95 -3.49 22.18
C TYR A 158 9.81 -3.52 23.19
N ALA A 159 9.97 -2.88 24.36
CA ALA A 159 8.89 -2.78 25.35
C ALA A 159 7.66 -2.04 24.83
N ILE A 160 7.84 -1.05 23.95
CA ILE A 160 6.73 -0.39 23.25
C ILE A 160 6.09 -1.33 22.23
N GLN A 161 6.89 -2.02 21.43
CA GLN A 161 6.40 -2.98 20.43
C GLN A 161 5.58 -4.12 21.05
N GLU A 162 5.98 -4.62 22.21
CA GLU A 162 5.29 -5.68 22.95
C GLU A 162 3.92 -5.25 23.48
N GLN A 163 3.70 -3.95 23.66
CA GLN A 163 2.41 -3.40 24.10
C GLN A 163 1.48 -3.06 22.91
N MET A 164 2.00 -3.00 21.68
CA MET A 164 1.17 -2.80 20.51
C MET A 164 0.29 -4.04 20.29
N GLN A 165 -0.98 -3.80 19.96
CA GLN A 165 -1.91 -4.90 19.63
C GLN A 165 -2.57 -4.61 18.29
N LEU A 166 -2.86 -5.68 17.56
CA LEU A 166 -3.60 -5.66 16.32
C LEU A 166 -4.54 -6.87 16.32
N LEU A 167 -5.83 -6.62 16.51
CA LEU A 167 -6.84 -7.66 16.75
C LEU A 167 -8.07 -7.40 15.89
N PRO A 168 -8.75 -8.44 15.38
CA PRO A 168 -10.13 -8.29 14.92
C PRO A 168 -11.01 -7.68 16.02
N LEU A 169 -11.96 -6.83 15.65
CA LEU A 169 -12.86 -6.20 16.63
C LEU A 169 -13.58 -7.23 17.48
N SER A 170 -14.02 -8.34 16.89
CA SER A 170 -14.67 -9.44 17.60
C SER A 170 -13.79 -10.04 18.71
N ALA A 171 -12.50 -10.20 18.46
CA ALA A 171 -11.54 -10.70 19.47
C ALA A 171 -11.25 -9.63 20.54
N TYR A 172 -11.14 -8.38 20.16
CA TYR A 172 -10.94 -7.27 21.09
C TYR A 172 -12.08 -7.16 22.11
N VAL A 173 -13.33 -7.27 21.65
CA VAL A 173 -14.54 -7.23 22.50
C VAL A 173 -14.62 -8.43 23.46
N GLN A 174 -14.06 -9.59 23.07
CA GLN A 174 -14.04 -10.79 23.89
C GLN A 174 -12.89 -10.82 24.92
N GLY A 175 -12.17 -9.73 25.10
CA GLY A 175 -11.09 -9.61 26.08
C GLY A 175 -9.68 -9.73 25.52
N GLY A 176 -9.53 -9.73 24.20
CA GLY A 176 -8.24 -9.65 23.53
C GLY A 176 -7.48 -10.98 23.40
N GLU A 177 -8.08 -12.09 23.82
CA GLU A 177 -7.50 -13.41 23.52
C GLU A 177 -7.75 -13.76 22.04
N TYR A 178 -6.67 -13.83 21.28
CA TYR A 178 -6.72 -14.09 19.85
C TYR A 178 -5.51 -14.92 19.39
N ALA A 179 -5.79 -16.09 18.87
CA ALA A 179 -4.78 -16.89 18.18
C ALA A 179 -4.72 -16.45 16.71
N ALA A 180 -3.75 -15.62 16.38
CA ALA A 180 -3.58 -15.17 15.00
C ALA A 180 -3.31 -16.35 14.07
N PRO A 181 -3.91 -16.38 12.86
CA PRO A 181 -3.66 -17.43 11.89
C PRO A 181 -2.18 -17.55 11.54
N GLN A 182 -1.69 -18.77 11.42
CA GLN A 182 -0.36 -18.99 10.89
C GLN A 182 -0.35 -18.64 9.39
N GLY A 183 0.72 -17.96 8.95
CA GLY A 183 0.96 -17.74 7.55
C GLY A 183 1.37 -19.01 6.81
N ALA A 184 1.47 -18.91 5.50
CA ALA A 184 2.01 -19.93 4.64
C ALA A 184 3.05 -19.33 3.70
N TYR A 185 4.16 -20.00 3.51
CA TYR A 185 5.14 -19.64 2.49
C TYR A 185 4.82 -20.36 1.18
N LYS A 186 4.89 -19.61 0.08
CA LYS A 186 4.78 -20.11 -1.29
C LYS A 186 5.93 -19.55 -2.13
N GLU A 187 6.64 -20.43 -2.82
CA GLU A 187 7.79 -20.03 -3.63
C GLU A 187 7.41 -19.06 -4.77
N GLU A 188 6.24 -19.25 -5.38
CA GLU A 188 5.73 -18.36 -6.42
C GLU A 188 5.45 -16.93 -5.96
N ASN A 189 5.36 -16.70 -4.65
CA ASN A 189 5.14 -15.39 -4.02
C ASN A 189 6.44 -14.76 -3.48
N ASP A 190 7.59 -15.39 -3.71
CA ASP A 190 8.89 -14.88 -3.30
C ASP A 190 9.60 -14.20 -4.48
N PHE A 191 9.21 -12.97 -4.78
CA PHE A 191 9.68 -12.20 -5.91
C PHE A 191 9.98 -10.74 -5.51
N VAL A 192 10.71 -10.03 -6.33
CA VAL A 192 10.88 -8.57 -6.21
C VAL A 192 9.63 -7.90 -6.80
N PRO A 193 8.81 -7.18 -6.01
CA PRO A 193 7.49 -6.70 -6.44
C PRO A 193 7.51 -5.88 -7.73
N VAL A 194 8.41 -4.92 -7.83
CA VAL A 194 8.51 -4.08 -9.04
C VAL A 194 8.87 -4.90 -10.28
N ASN A 195 9.75 -5.90 -10.16
CA ASN A 195 10.11 -6.76 -11.28
C ASN A 195 8.91 -7.64 -11.69
N LYS A 196 8.16 -8.14 -10.72
CA LYS A 196 6.93 -8.90 -10.98
C LYS A 196 5.94 -8.07 -11.78
N VAL A 197 5.66 -6.84 -11.35
CA VAL A 197 4.71 -5.97 -12.05
C VAL A 197 5.19 -5.58 -13.44
N LEU A 198 6.47 -5.22 -13.58
CA LEU A 198 7.05 -4.87 -14.88
C LEU A 198 7.12 -6.04 -15.88
N SER A 199 7.07 -7.28 -15.39
CA SER A 199 7.05 -8.48 -16.24
C SER A 199 5.66 -8.92 -16.69
N MET A 200 4.60 -8.29 -16.17
CA MET A 200 3.22 -8.63 -16.53
C MET A 200 2.92 -8.29 -17.99
N THR A 201 2.19 -9.16 -18.65
CA THR A 201 1.54 -8.82 -19.92
C THR A 201 0.42 -7.79 -19.69
N PRO A 202 -0.06 -7.09 -20.74
CA PRO A 202 -1.20 -6.18 -20.61
C PRO A 202 -2.42 -6.83 -19.94
N ALA A 203 -2.78 -8.04 -20.36
CA ALA A 203 -3.92 -8.76 -19.81
C ALA A 203 -3.72 -9.12 -18.33
N GLU A 204 -2.54 -9.59 -17.94
CA GLU A 204 -2.23 -9.88 -16.54
C GLU A 204 -2.32 -8.62 -15.68
N PHE A 205 -1.71 -7.52 -16.13
CA PHE A 205 -1.71 -6.27 -15.39
C PHE A 205 -3.11 -5.70 -15.19
N PHE A 206 -3.86 -5.51 -16.29
CA PHE A 206 -5.18 -4.87 -16.21
C PHE A 206 -6.24 -5.77 -15.57
N ASN A 207 -6.19 -7.09 -15.75
CA ASN A 207 -7.13 -7.97 -15.05
C ASN A 207 -6.83 -8.06 -13.55
N THR A 208 -5.56 -7.98 -13.16
CA THR A 208 -5.18 -7.82 -11.74
C THR A 208 -5.71 -6.49 -11.19
N ALA A 209 -5.49 -5.38 -11.89
CA ALA A 209 -5.99 -4.07 -11.48
C ALA A 209 -7.52 -4.05 -11.36
N ASN A 210 -8.23 -4.60 -12.35
CA ASN A 210 -9.69 -4.66 -12.36
C ASN A 210 -10.26 -5.46 -11.17
N ALA A 211 -9.62 -6.57 -10.82
CA ALA A 211 -9.99 -7.38 -9.66
C ALA A 211 -9.72 -6.64 -8.34
N LEU A 212 -8.57 -5.97 -8.24
CA LEU A 212 -8.20 -5.20 -7.05
C LEU A 212 -9.13 -4.00 -6.83
N MET A 213 -9.58 -3.33 -7.89
CA MET A 213 -10.54 -2.21 -7.80
C MET A 213 -11.91 -2.63 -7.24
N GLN A 214 -12.28 -3.91 -7.30
CA GLN A 214 -13.53 -4.39 -6.70
C GLN A 214 -13.50 -4.37 -5.18
N VAL A 215 -12.37 -4.68 -4.58
CA VAL A 215 -12.19 -4.75 -3.12
C VAL A 215 -11.54 -3.49 -2.55
N ASN A 216 -10.86 -2.73 -3.39
CA ASN A 216 -10.22 -1.46 -3.05
C ASN A 216 -10.71 -0.38 -4.02
N PRO A 217 -11.91 0.15 -3.82
CA PRO A 217 -12.54 1.04 -4.79
C PRO A 217 -11.69 2.29 -5.02
N PRO A 218 -11.66 2.74 -6.29
CA PRO A 218 -11.09 4.03 -6.65
C PRO A 218 -11.76 5.20 -5.92
N ALA A 219 -11.06 6.31 -5.77
CA ALA A 219 -11.60 7.52 -5.20
C ALA A 219 -12.71 8.13 -6.11
N ASP A 220 -13.64 8.84 -5.50
CA ASP A 220 -14.71 9.54 -6.23
C ASP A 220 -14.18 10.56 -7.25
N ALA A 221 -13.02 11.16 -6.97
CA ALA A 221 -12.36 12.10 -7.87
C ALA A 221 -11.92 11.48 -9.21
N ASP A 222 -11.77 10.15 -9.26
CA ASP A 222 -11.28 9.42 -10.45
C ASP A 222 -12.40 9.02 -11.41
N LYS A 223 -13.65 9.36 -11.11
CA LYS A 223 -14.83 8.92 -11.89
C LYS A 223 -14.75 9.25 -13.38
N GLU A 224 -14.28 10.41 -13.73
CA GLU A 224 -14.19 10.83 -15.15
C GLU A 224 -13.08 10.06 -15.88
N LEU A 225 -11.94 9.82 -15.22
CA LEU A 225 -10.89 8.98 -15.76
C LEU A 225 -11.39 7.54 -15.97
N LEU A 226 -12.02 6.96 -14.96
CA LEU A 226 -12.53 5.59 -15.04
C LEU A 226 -13.62 5.42 -16.09
N LYS A 227 -14.46 6.45 -16.31
CA LYS A 227 -15.43 6.46 -17.39
C LYS A 227 -14.73 6.39 -18.75
N LYS A 228 -13.65 7.16 -18.94
CA LYS A 228 -12.82 7.08 -20.15
C LYS A 228 -12.20 5.69 -20.31
N LEU A 229 -11.52 5.19 -19.28
CA LEU A 229 -10.82 3.90 -19.29
C LEU A 229 -11.77 2.71 -19.45
N SER A 230 -13.04 2.87 -19.11
CA SER A 230 -14.09 1.89 -19.34
C SER A 230 -14.23 1.46 -20.81
N ALA A 231 -13.86 2.35 -21.77
CA ALA A 231 -13.90 2.05 -23.20
C ALA A 231 -12.88 0.96 -23.61
N ILE A 232 -11.83 0.77 -22.82
CA ILE A 232 -10.83 -0.28 -23.00
C ILE A 232 -10.96 -1.42 -21.96
N ASN A 233 -12.12 -1.53 -21.32
CA ASN A 233 -12.39 -2.53 -20.28
C ASN A 233 -11.43 -2.48 -19.08
N VAL A 234 -11.03 -1.29 -18.66
CA VAL A 234 -10.32 -1.04 -17.40
C VAL A 234 -11.29 -0.41 -16.38
N GLY A 235 -11.38 -1.00 -15.20
CA GLY A 235 -12.26 -0.61 -14.10
C GLY A 235 -12.71 -1.80 -13.27
N ALA A 236 -13.32 -1.54 -12.12
CA ALA A 236 -13.75 -2.56 -11.17
C ALA A 236 -14.63 -3.63 -11.84
N GLY A 237 -14.24 -4.89 -11.70
CA GLY A 237 -14.99 -6.06 -12.21
C GLY A 237 -15.00 -6.23 -13.72
N LYS A 238 -14.27 -5.43 -14.46
CA LYS A 238 -14.14 -5.59 -15.93
C LYS A 238 -13.13 -6.68 -16.27
N THR A 239 -13.20 -7.15 -17.51
CA THR A 239 -12.22 -8.07 -18.09
C THR A 239 -11.55 -7.37 -19.28
N PHE A 240 -10.26 -7.13 -19.18
CA PHE A 240 -9.48 -6.52 -20.24
C PHE A 240 -9.28 -7.50 -21.40
N ASP A 241 -9.55 -7.04 -22.61
CA ASP A 241 -9.34 -7.83 -23.82
C ASP A 241 -8.08 -7.35 -24.55
N ALA A 242 -7.04 -8.19 -24.54
CA ALA A 242 -5.78 -7.87 -25.21
C ALA A 242 -5.92 -7.76 -26.76
N ALA A 243 -7.01 -8.27 -27.35
CA ALA A 243 -7.27 -8.12 -28.78
C ALA A 243 -7.46 -6.65 -29.19
N LEU A 244 -7.85 -5.78 -28.25
CA LEU A 244 -7.96 -4.32 -28.49
C LEU A 244 -6.62 -3.67 -28.86
N LEU A 245 -5.50 -4.28 -28.51
CA LEU A 245 -4.15 -3.73 -28.71
C LEU A 245 -3.64 -3.87 -30.15
N GLY A 246 -4.25 -4.76 -30.94
CA GLY A 246 -3.87 -5.01 -32.32
C GLY A 246 -2.55 -5.80 -32.48
N GLU A 247 -2.04 -5.83 -33.70
CA GLU A 247 -0.79 -6.50 -34.03
C GLU A 247 0.42 -5.78 -33.40
N GLY A 248 1.49 -6.54 -33.09
CA GLY A 248 2.71 -5.99 -32.49
C GLY A 248 2.55 -5.53 -31.02
N ALA A 249 1.46 -5.90 -30.36
CA ALA A 249 1.14 -5.44 -29.01
C ALA A 249 2.23 -5.70 -27.99
N ALA A 250 2.94 -6.82 -28.05
CA ALA A 250 3.99 -7.17 -27.10
C ALA A 250 5.20 -6.23 -27.17
N GLU A 251 5.65 -5.91 -28.40
CA GLU A 251 6.72 -4.94 -28.62
C GLU A 251 6.32 -3.55 -28.20
N ARG A 252 5.11 -3.11 -28.58
CA ARG A 252 4.58 -1.80 -28.22
C ARG A 252 4.41 -1.64 -26.71
N TRP A 253 3.94 -2.67 -26.01
CA TRP A 253 3.88 -2.71 -24.56
C TRP A 253 5.26 -2.49 -23.92
N THR A 254 6.27 -3.24 -24.38
CA THR A 254 7.65 -3.10 -23.89
C THR A 254 8.18 -1.68 -24.12
N GLN A 255 7.98 -1.12 -25.32
CA GLN A 255 8.39 0.25 -25.65
C GLN A 255 7.67 1.29 -24.79
N MET A 256 6.36 1.12 -24.55
CA MET A 256 5.58 1.99 -23.67
C MET A 256 6.16 1.99 -22.25
N LEU A 257 6.42 0.82 -21.66
CA LEU A 257 6.99 0.72 -20.30
C LEU A 257 8.36 1.39 -20.20
N GLN A 258 9.21 1.26 -21.22
CA GLN A 258 10.52 1.93 -21.26
C GLN A 258 10.37 3.46 -21.33
N GLY A 259 9.43 3.96 -22.12
CA GLY A 259 9.14 5.39 -22.26
C GLY A 259 8.53 6.00 -21.00
N LEU A 260 7.63 5.29 -20.31
CA LEU A 260 6.96 5.79 -19.11
C LEU A 260 7.92 6.16 -17.99
N ARG A 261 9.02 5.41 -17.82
CA ARG A 261 10.02 5.73 -16.80
C ARG A 261 10.62 7.13 -16.97
N ALA A 262 10.91 7.52 -18.21
CA ALA A 262 11.42 8.87 -18.52
C ALA A 262 10.34 9.94 -18.32
N THR A 263 9.11 9.64 -18.73
CA THR A 263 7.96 10.55 -18.57
C THR A 263 7.67 10.81 -17.10
N LEU A 264 7.60 9.77 -16.26
CA LEU A 264 7.34 9.90 -14.82
C LEU A 264 8.45 10.68 -14.11
N ALA A 265 9.72 10.43 -14.48
CA ALA A 265 10.85 11.19 -13.93
C ALA A 265 10.78 12.69 -14.29
N ALA A 266 10.39 13.02 -15.51
CA ALA A 266 10.21 14.41 -15.95
C ALA A 266 9.00 15.07 -15.27
N ASP A 267 7.90 14.36 -15.12
CA ASP A 267 6.68 14.87 -14.47
C ASP A 267 6.89 15.04 -12.97
N GLY A 268 7.54 14.11 -12.28
CA GLY A 268 7.89 14.24 -10.87
C GLY A 268 8.75 15.49 -10.58
N ALA A 269 9.63 15.87 -11.50
CA ALA A 269 10.43 17.08 -11.36
C ALA A 269 9.61 18.39 -11.30
N LYS A 270 8.37 18.40 -11.81
CA LYS A 270 7.45 19.57 -11.76
C LYS A 270 7.05 19.91 -10.32
N TYR A 271 7.05 18.94 -9.43
CA TYR A 271 6.67 19.11 -8.02
C TYR A 271 7.86 19.42 -7.11
N ALA A 272 9.08 19.36 -7.67
CA ALA A 272 10.31 19.61 -6.92
C ALA A 272 10.45 21.08 -6.54
N GLN A 273 10.74 21.35 -5.29
CA GLN A 273 11.09 22.67 -4.77
C GLN A 273 12.52 22.67 -4.24
N LYS A 274 13.16 23.83 -4.25
CA LYS A 274 14.51 24.01 -3.75
C LYS A 274 14.52 24.89 -2.50
N LEU A 275 15.26 24.45 -1.48
CA LEU A 275 15.60 25.21 -0.30
C LEU A 275 17.14 25.15 -0.13
N GLY A 276 17.84 26.20 -0.57
CA GLY A 276 19.30 26.18 -0.68
C GLY A 276 19.77 25.10 -1.67
N GLN A 277 20.52 24.10 -1.18
CA GLN A 277 20.98 22.96 -1.99
C GLN A 277 20.05 21.74 -1.89
N TRP A 278 19.02 21.80 -1.04
CA TRP A 278 18.07 20.72 -0.86
C TRP A 278 16.98 20.78 -1.91
N VAL A 279 16.58 19.59 -2.37
CA VAL A 279 15.42 19.40 -3.26
C VAL A 279 14.41 18.56 -2.49
N TYR A 280 13.16 19.03 -2.44
CA TYR A 280 12.06 18.32 -1.81
C TYR A 280 10.78 18.53 -2.62
N TYR A 281 9.78 17.69 -2.41
CA TYR A 281 8.48 17.84 -3.06
C TYR A 281 7.59 18.83 -2.31
N GLY A 282 7.01 19.78 -3.02
CA GLY A 282 6.22 20.87 -2.44
C GLY A 282 4.79 20.52 -2.09
N LYS A 283 4.31 19.36 -2.54
CA LYS A 283 3.00 18.80 -2.16
C LYS A 283 3.14 17.80 -1.03
N PRO A 284 2.11 17.63 -0.19
CA PRO A 284 2.08 16.55 0.79
C PRO A 284 2.26 15.20 0.11
N ILE A 285 3.31 14.47 0.49
CA ILE A 285 3.49 13.10 0.05
C ILE A 285 2.42 12.24 0.74
N GLY A 286 1.70 11.44 -0.05
CA GLY A 286 0.62 10.59 0.47
C GLY A 286 -0.79 11.20 0.31
N ASP A 287 -0.90 12.39 -0.29
CA ASP A 287 -2.16 12.96 -0.77
C ASP A 287 -1.98 13.32 -2.24
N PHE A 288 -2.14 12.31 -3.11
CA PHE A 288 -1.84 12.46 -4.54
C PHE A 288 -3.02 13.02 -5.32
N GLY A 289 -4.25 12.90 -4.81
CA GLY A 289 -5.47 13.37 -5.47
C GLY A 289 -5.58 12.77 -6.87
N THR A 290 -5.72 13.63 -7.88
CA THR A 290 -5.76 13.25 -9.31
C THR A 290 -4.41 13.43 -10.03
N GLU A 291 -3.32 13.58 -9.30
CA GLU A 291 -1.97 13.78 -9.84
C GLU A 291 -1.25 12.43 -10.02
N TYR A 292 -1.70 11.65 -10.98
CA TYR A 292 -1.28 10.25 -11.17
C TYR A 292 0.20 10.05 -11.54
N THR A 293 0.91 11.11 -11.90
CA THR A 293 2.35 11.08 -12.25
C THR A 293 3.25 11.59 -11.14
N TYR A 294 2.69 11.92 -9.97
CA TYR A 294 3.40 12.47 -8.83
C TYR A 294 4.16 11.43 -8.00
#